data_b6b08625c785e1859c8733d2ec9f6ffa
#
_entry.id   b6b08625c785e1859c8733d2ec9f6ffa
#
_cell.length_a   1.000
_cell.length_b   1.000
_cell.length_c   1.000
_cell.angle_alpha   90.00
_cell.angle_beta   90.00
_cell.angle_gamma   90.00
#
_symmetry.space_group_name_H-M   'P 1'
#
loop_
_entity.id
_entity.type
_entity.pdbx_description
1 polymer ?
#
loop_
_entity_poly.entity_id
_entity_poly.type
_entity_poly.pdbx_seq_one_letter_code
_entity_poly.pdbx_strand_id
1 'polypeptide(L)'
;MTTARLKNSAIVGGVASALILAGAAITAAQAKTVKVELTAKEVTAPSDNEGHTFLAWTYNGQIPGPLIRATEGDTIEFTLKNDAANKKSHSIDMHSMRTDVLTNFASIKPGETKTFSYVPDHAGVFFYHCGSDPMIQHISRGMIGAVIVDPKDPDAMPKADREYVLIEHQMFDNPEDVDGMMANKWKHDAFNAVPFQYDPVHDEHATQTLEAKPGERVRIYLVNAGPNEFSGFHPIAGIWDRVYPSGNPKNVLVGMQNYTLAPGDAATFDLISPTEGANALVNHSMRAALSGAIAIVMFSNKADPSMGHGDKILVR
;
A
#
# COMPACT_ATOMS: atom_id res chain seq x y z
N MET A 1 -95.57 1.16 32.77
CA MET A 1 -94.76 0.26 32.02
C MET A 1 -93.43 0.99 31.75
N THR A 2 -92.42 0.74 32.59
CA THR A 2 -91.24 1.56 32.75
C THR A 2 -90.07 0.73 32.29
N THR A 3 -89.36 1.18 31.27
CA THR A 3 -88.21 0.53 30.78
C THR A 3 -86.96 1.20 31.35
N ALA A 4 -86.11 0.46 32.14
CA ALA A 4 -84.88 0.91 32.64
C ALA A 4 -83.77 0.78 31.61
N ARG A 5 -82.97 1.85 31.38
CA ARG A 5 -81.75 1.85 30.58
C ARG A 5 -80.51 1.58 31.51
N LEU A 6 -79.81 0.53 31.19
CA LEU A 6 -78.49 0.26 31.75
C LEU A 6 -77.42 1.02 30.93
N LYS A 7 -76.56 1.79 31.62
CA LYS A 7 -75.37 2.45 31.04
C LYS A 7 -74.18 1.55 31.26
N ASN A 8 -73.59 1.07 30.20
CA ASN A 8 -72.28 0.42 30.24
C ASN A 8 -71.18 1.47 30.02
N SER A 9 -70.34 1.68 30.99
CA SER A 9 -69.11 2.46 30.89
C SER A 9 -67.97 1.50 30.57
N ALA A 10 -67.39 1.59 29.37
CA ALA A 10 -66.18 0.90 28.98
C ALA A 10 -64.99 1.78 29.31
N ILE A 11 -64.11 1.29 30.21
CA ILE A 11 -62.80 1.89 30.50
C ILE A 11 -61.83 1.38 29.46
N VAL A 12 -61.38 2.26 28.56
CA VAL A 12 -60.29 1.96 27.62
C VAL A 12 -58.99 2.31 28.30
N GLY A 13 -58.26 1.29 28.75
CA GLY A 13 -56.90 1.42 29.24
C GLY A 13 -55.91 1.51 28.07
N GLY A 14 -55.40 2.70 27.79
CA GLY A 14 -54.36 2.90 26.82
C GLY A 14 -53.01 2.44 27.38
N VAL A 15 -52.42 1.38 26.78
CA VAL A 15 -51.03 1.00 27.04
C VAL A 15 -50.15 1.84 26.11
N ALA A 16 -49.47 2.82 26.66
CA ALA A 16 -48.43 3.58 25.93
C ALA A 16 -47.16 2.76 25.90
N SER A 17 -46.85 2.11 24.77
CA SER A 17 -45.56 1.48 24.51
C SER A 17 -44.55 2.55 24.21
N ALA A 18 -43.64 2.85 25.14
CA ALA A 18 -42.50 3.69 24.90
C ALA A 18 -41.48 2.88 24.09
N LEU A 19 -41.33 3.16 22.79
CA LEU A 19 -40.18 2.69 21.99
C LEU A 19 -38.94 3.45 22.45
N ILE A 20 -38.03 2.78 23.18
CA ILE A 20 -36.69 3.28 23.43
C ILE A 20 -35.89 3.00 22.16
N LEU A 21 -35.72 3.99 21.31
CA LEU A 21 -34.72 3.98 20.26
C LEU A 21 -33.34 4.11 20.92
N ALA A 22 -32.68 2.96 21.14
CA ALA A 22 -31.27 2.93 21.46
C ALA A 22 -30.50 3.37 20.18
N GLY A 23 -30.29 4.66 20.02
CA GLY A 23 -29.37 5.20 19.04
C GLY A 23 -27.96 4.75 19.38
N ALA A 24 -27.40 3.79 18.63
CA ALA A 24 -25.97 3.53 18.67
C ALA A 24 -25.28 4.82 18.21
N ALA A 25 -24.70 5.55 19.15
CA ALA A 25 -23.81 6.65 18.83
C ALA A 25 -22.60 6.06 18.13
N ILE A 26 -22.53 6.16 16.80
CA ILE A 26 -21.31 5.92 16.05
C ILE A 26 -20.39 7.05 16.51
N THR A 27 -19.47 6.75 17.44
CA THR A 27 -18.39 7.66 17.77
C THR A 27 -17.49 7.72 16.54
N ALA A 28 -17.63 8.78 15.76
CA ALA A 28 -16.67 9.07 14.69
C ALA A 28 -15.28 9.08 15.33
N ALA A 29 -14.37 8.27 14.80
CA ALA A 29 -12.99 8.28 15.26
C ALA A 29 -12.47 9.71 15.20
N GLN A 30 -11.96 10.20 16.33
CA GLN A 30 -11.42 11.56 16.41
C GLN A 30 -10.13 11.60 15.58
N ALA A 31 -10.02 12.59 14.67
CA ALA A 31 -8.81 12.81 13.89
C ALA A 31 -7.59 12.91 14.82
N LYS A 32 -6.54 12.19 14.51
CA LYS A 32 -5.28 12.16 15.27
C LYS A 32 -4.16 12.82 14.47
N THR A 33 -3.06 13.12 15.13
CA THR A 33 -1.82 13.55 14.48
C THR A 33 -0.88 12.36 14.35
N VAL A 34 -0.47 12.08 13.12
CA VAL A 34 0.53 11.06 12.77
C VAL A 34 1.83 11.78 12.45
N LYS A 35 2.87 11.56 13.26
CA LYS A 35 4.19 12.13 13.04
C LYS A 35 5.02 11.19 12.17
N VAL A 36 5.54 11.71 11.05
CA VAL A 36 6.36 10.96 10.10
C VAL A 36 7.68 11.70 9.92
N GLU A 37 8.78 11.01 10.14
CA GLU A 37 10.11 11.52 9.86
C GLU A 37 10.83 10.57 8.89
N LEU A 38 11.25 11.09 7.74
CA LEU A 38 12.08 10.40 6.77
C LEU A 38 13.43 11.08 6.65
N THR A 39 14.48 10.28 6.62
CA THR A 39 15.84 10.77 6.34
C THR A 39 16.29 10.21 4.99
N ALA A 40 16.55 11.09 4.03
CA ALA A 40 17.18 10.71 2.78
C ALA A 40 18.63 10.28 3.04
N LYS A 41 19.02 9.10 2.56
CA LYS A 41 20.37 8.51 2.74
C LYS A 41 20.84 7.86 1.46
N GLU A 42 22.10 8.13 1.12
CA GLU A 42 22.84 7.44 0.08
C GLU A 42 23.63 6.28 0.72
N VAL A 43 23.25 5.04 0.43
CA VAL A 43 23.77 3.84 1.11
C VAL A 43 24.04 2.71 0.12
N THR A 44 24.82 1.73 0.51
CA THR A 44 24.93 0.45 -0.20
C THR A 44 23.75 -0.42 0.20
N ALA A 45 23.00 -0.92 -0.78
CA ALA A 45 21.84 -1.79 -0.57
C ALA A 45 21.96 -3.05 -1.43
N PRO A 46 21.31 -4.18 -1.04
CA PRO A 46 21.23 -5.38 -1.87
C PRO A 46 20.56 -5.10 -3.23
N SER A 47 21.08 -5.75 -4.28
CA SER A 47 20.47 -5.74 -5.63
C SER A 47 19.83 -7.08 -6.01
N ASP A 48 20.14 -8.13 -5.28
CA ASP A 48 19.63 -9.49 -5.47
C ASP A 48 19.73 -10.32 -4.18
N ASN A 49 19.32 -11.58 -4.23
CA ASN A 49 19.43 -12.53 -3.11
C ASN A 49 20.81 -13.21 -3.03
N GLU A 50 21.73 -12.96 -3.99
CA GLU A 50 23.07 -13.55 -4.05
C GLU A 50 24.13 -12.72 -3.30
N GLY A 51 23.74 -11.55 -2.78
CA GLY A 51 24.60 -10.64 -2.02
C GLY A 51 25.29 -9.57 -2.86
N HIS A 52 24.92 -9.39 -4.12
CA HIS A 52 25.33 -8.23 -4.89
C HIS A 52 24.69 -6.95 -4.35
N THR A 53 25.39 -5.84 -4.52
CA THR A 53 24.95 -4.56 -3.96
C THR A 53 25.12 -3.42 -4.96
N PHE A 54 24.37 -2.35 -4.74
CA PHE A 54 24.49 -1.11 -5.52
C PHE A 54 24.43 0.13 -4.60
N LEU A 55 24.87 1.26 -5.12
CA LEU A 55 24.70 2.53 -4.42
C LEU A 55 23.27 3.02 -4.58
N ALA A 56 22.50 2.81 -3.56
CA ALA A 56 21.09 3.19 -3.47
C ALA A 56 20.94 4.59 -2.87
N TRP A 57 19.86 5.27 -3.26
CA TRP A 57 19.32 6.43 -2.58
C TRP A 57 18.01 6.02 -1.92
N THR A 58 17.85 6.34 -0.66
CA THR A 58 16.82 5.70 0.16
C THR A 58 16.13 6.69 1.09
N TYR A 59 15.00 6.28 1.64
CA TYR A 59 14.46 6.86 2.86
C TYR A 59 14.74 5.94 4.04
N ASN A 60 15.36 6.47 5.08
CA ASN A 60 15.78 5.76 6.31
C ASN A 60 16.74 4.58 6.07
N GLY A 61 17.51 4.59 4.96
CA GLY A 61 18.52 3.58 4.67
C GLY A 61 17.97 2.25 4.16
N GLN A 62 16.74 2.21 3.66
CA GLN A 62 16.04 1.00 3.22
C GLN A 62 15.24 1.21 1.93
N ILE A 63 15.01 0.16 1.18
CA ILE A 63 14.15 0.10 -0.01
C ILE A 63 13.14 -1.05 0.15
N PRO A 64 11.86 -0.81 -0.02
CA PRO A 64 11.22 0.51 -0.05
C PRO A 64 11.42 1.28 1.25
N GLY A 65 11.22 2.60 1.21
CA GLY A 65 11.16 3.44 2.40
C GLY A 65 10.05 2.99 3.38
N PRO A 66 9.99 3.58 4.59
CA PRO A 66 8.97 3.23 5.59
C PRO A 66 7.55 3.36 5.08
N LEU A 67 6.71 2.38 5.43
CA LEU A 67 5.26 2.50 5.20
C LEU A 67 4.69 3.61 6.07
N ILE A 68 3.97 4.54 5.44
CA ILE A 68 3.21 5.58 6.15
C ILE A 68 1.76 5.12 6.19
N ARG A 69 1.14 5.09 7.38
CA ARG A 69 -0.28 4.73 7.52
C ARG A 69 -1.02 5.75 8.37
N ALA A 70 -2.13 6.26 7.87
CA ALA A 70 -3.02 7.20 8.52
C ALA A 70 -4.47 6.88 8.19
N THR A 71 -5.42 7.52 8.85
CA THR A 71 -6.85 7.45 8.52
C THR A 71 -7.27 8.72 7.78
N GLU A 72 -8.23 8.62 6.88
CA GLU A 72 -8.84 9.77 6.20
C GLU A 72 -9.27 10.84 7.23
N GLY A 73 -8.71 12.05 7.09
CA GLY A 73 -8.96 13.16 8.01
C GLY A 73 -7.95 13.29 9.16
N ASP A 74 -7.02 12.35 9.35
CA ASP A 74 -5.89 12.55 10.27
C ASP A 74 -4.97 13.68 9.78
N THR A 75 -4.23 14.29 10.68
CA THR A 75 -3.18 15.24 10.32
C THR A 75 -1.84 14.51 10.24
N ILE A 76 -1.17 14.53 9.11
CA ILE A 76 0.21 14.04 8.98
C ILE A 76 1.15 15.23 9.18
N GLU A 77 1.94 15.19 10.26
CA GLU A 77 3.08 16.09 10.48
C GLU A 77 4.33 15.40 9.91
N PHE A 78 4.81 15.90 8.78
CA PHE A 78 5.89 15.31 8.04
C PHE A 78 7.19 16.10 8.14
N THR A 79 8.29 15.38 8.37
CA THR A 79 9.65 15.95 8.37
C THR A 79 10.54 15.15 7.43
N LEU A 80 11.13 15.82 6.44
CA LEU A 80 12.20 15.29 5.60
C LEU A 80 13.53 15.86 6.07
N LYS A 81 14.50 14.99 6.32
CA LYS A 81 15.91 15.33 6.55
C LYS A 81 16.73 14.82 5.38
N ASN A 82 17.65 15.62 4.86
CA ASN A 82 18.68 15.16 3.95
C ASN A 82 19.96 14.98 4.75
N ASP A 83 20.45 13.73 4.86
CA ASP A 83 21.63 13.41 5.65
C ASP A 83 22.82 14.29 5.20
N ALA A 84 23.59 14.83 6.15
CA ALA A 84 24.72 15.71 5.85
C ALA A 84 25.86 15.00 5.09
N ALA A 85 25.92 13.67 5.14
CA ALA A 85 26.90 12.86 4.41
C ALA A 85 26.53 12.64 2.94
N ASN A 86 25.28 12.92 2.55
CA ASN A 86 24.80 12.78 1.18
C ASN A 86 25.51 13.76 0.25
N LYS A 87 25.56 13.43 -1.04
CA LYS A 87 26.15 14.26 -2.10
C LYS A 87 25.09 14.98 -2.94
N LYS A 88 23.85 14.48 -2.91
CA LYS A 88 22.76 14.95 -3.74
C LYS A 88 21.68 15.67 -2.92
N SER A 89 20.98 16.57 -3.57
CA SER A 89 19.74 17.13 -3.03
C SER A 89 18.62 16.09 -3.19
N HIS A 90 17.75 16.01 -2.21
CA HIS A 90 16.61 15.09 -2.19
C HIS A 90 15.32 15.84 -1.84
N SER A 91 14.20 15.29 -2.21
CA SER A 91 12.88 15.83 -1.92
C SER A 91 11.90 14.74 -1.55
N ILE A 92 10.65 15.09 -1.46
CA ILE A 92 9.52 14.16 -1.35
C ILE A 92 8.40 14.63 -2.27
N ASP A 93 7.74 13.71 -2.93
CA ASP A 93 6.45 13.86 -3.58
C ASP A 93 5.52 12.80 -2.99
N MET A 94 4.37 13.18 -2.48
CA MET A 94 3.37 12.31 -1.87
C MET A 94 2.08 12.39 -2.66
N HIS A 95 1.71 11.33 -3.36
CA HIS A 95 0.50 11.27 -4.17
C HIS A 95 -0.79 11.36 -3.33
N SER A 96 -0.69 11.20 -2.01
CA SER A 96 -1.78 11.37 -1.05
C SER A 96 -2.04 12.84 -0.65
N MET A 97 -1.23 13.79 -1.16
CA MET A 97 -1.23 15.17 -0.69
C MET A 97 -1.63 16.15 -1.78
N ARG A 98 -2.48 17.11 -1.44
CA ARG A 98 -2.77 18.29 -2.27
C ARG A 98 -1.97 19.47 -1.73
N THR A 99 -1.05 20.00 -2.52
CA THR A 99 -0.15 21.06 -2.05
C THR A 99 0.45 21.88 -3.20
N ASP A 100 1.17 22.95 -2.85
CA ASP A 100 2.05 23.64 -3.78
C ASP A 100 3.37 22.86 -3.94
N VAL A 101 3.59 22.31 -5.11
CA VAL A 101 4.75 21.50 -5.45
C VAL A 101 6.07 22.28 -5.31
N LEU A 102 6.07 23.57 -5.62
CA LEU A 102 7.27 24.41 -5.58
C LEU A 102 7.73 24.71 -4.15
N THR A 103 6.83 24.57 -3.18
CA THR A 103 7.12 24.81 -1.76
C THR A 103 7.39 23.50 -1.04
N ASN A 104 6.41 22.60 -0.96
CA ASN A 104 6.50 21.42 -0.11
C ASN A 104 7.34 20.31 -0.73
N PHE A 105 7.35 20.20 -2.06
CA PHE A 105 8.12 19.17 -2.77
C PHE A 105 9.46 19.68 -3.33
N ALA A 106 9.83 20.94 -3.07
CA ALA A 106 11.14 21.45 -3.44
C ALA A 106 12.27 20.67 -2.76
N SER A 107 13.34 20.42 -3.51
CA SER A 107 14.53 19.71 -3.03
C SER A 107 15.22 20.45 -1.89
N ILE A 108 15.78 19.70 -0.94
CA ILE A 108 16.63 20.18 0.14
C ILE A 108 18.05 19.65 -0.03
N LYS A 109 19.05 20.48 0.32
CA LYS A 109 20.48 20.13 0.23
C LYS A 109 20.89 19.21 1.39
N PRO A 110 22.05 18.51 1.28
CA PRO A 110 22.63 17.79 2.40
C PRO A 110 22.72 18.65 3.66
N GLY A 111 22.29 18.08 4.79
CA GLY A 111 22.21 18.76 6.11
C GLY A 111 20.94 19.59 6.33
N GLU A 112 20.13 19.82 5.32
CA GLU A 112 18.88 20.59 5.46
C GLU A 112 17.71 19.70 5.91
N THR A 113 16.72 20.35 6.52
CA THR A 113 15.48 19.74 6.99
C THR A 113 14.29 20.55 6.50
N LYS A 114 13.23 19.89 6.10
CA LYS A 114 11.94 20.50 5.73
C LYS A 114 10.81 19.83 6.51
N THR A 115 9.88 20.63 7.00
CA THR A 115 8.69 20.17 7.73
C THR A 115 7.44 20.81 7.16
N PHE A 116 6.38 20.04 7.02
CA PHE A 116 5.05 20.49 6.65
C PHE A 116 3.98 19.56 7.22
N SER A 117 2.73 20.01 7.17
CA SER A 117 1.58 19.20 7.60
C SER A 117 0.54 19.15 6.49
N TYR A 118 -0.18 18.05 6.40
CA TYR A 118 -1.34 17.90 5.52
C TYR A 118 -2.37 16.95 6.10
N VAL A 119 -3.57 17.01 5.55
CA VAL A 119 -4.68 16.11 5.90
C VAL A 119 -5.05 15.33 4.63
N PRO A 120 -4.83 14.00 4.58
CA PRO A 120 -5.31 13.20 3.47
C PRO A 120 -6.84 13.16 3.49
N ASP A 121 -7.45 13.56 2.37
CA ASP A 121 -8.89 13.72 2.21
C ASP A 121 -9.57 12.57 1.46
N HIS A 122 -8.81 11.54 1.09
CA HIS A 122 -9.27 10.35 0.41
C HIS A 122 -8.58 9.11 0.96
N ALA A 123 -9.39 8.09 1.29
CA ALA A 123 -8.87 6.77 1.57
C ALA A 123 -8.26 6.13 0.30
N GLY A 124 -7.19 5.36 0.47
CA GLY A 124 -6.52 4.70 -0.63
C GLY A 124 -5.11 4.23 -0.31
N VAL A 125 -4.43 3.73 -1.34
CA VAL A 125 -2.99 3.47 -1.33
C VAL A 125 -2.33 4.42 -2.32
N PHE A 126 -1.22 5.03 -1.91
CA PHE A 126 -0.58 6.11 -2.65
C PHE A 126 0.92 5.92 -2.68
N PHE A 127 1.51 6.25 -3.81
CA PHE A 127 2.95 6.31 -3.98
C PHE A 127 3.56 7.52 -3.27
N TYR A 128 4.77 7.38 -2.73
CA TYR A 128 5.64 8.51 -2.44
C TYR A 128 7.05 8.25 -2.98
N HIS A 129 7.71 9.29 -3.45
CA HIS A 129 9.04 9.19 -4.04
C HIS A 129 9.81 10.50 -3.95
N CYS A 130 11.08 10.48 -4.32
CA CYS A 130 11.86 11.69 -4.49
C CYS A 130 11.54 12.36 -5.84
N GLY A 131 11.24 13.66 -5.81
CA GLY A 131 10.97 14.47 -7.00
C GLY A 131 12.15 15.35 -7.44
N SER A 132 13.36 15.15 -6.90
CA SER A 132 14.55 15.91 -7.32
C SER A 132 15.02 15.50 -8.71
N ASP A 133 15.60 16.44 -9.45
CA ASP A 133 16.13 16.18 -10.79
C ASP A 133 17.48 15.42 -10.77
N PRO A 134 17.67 14.47 -11.70
CA PRO A 134 16.69 13.86 -12.59
C PRO A 134 15.82 12.83 -11.85
N MET A 135 14.51 13.08 -11.76
CA MET A 135 13.56 12.30 -10.95
C MET A 135 13.64 10.80 -11.22
N ILE A 136 13.77 10.40 -12.50
CA ILE A 136 13.89 9.00 -12.89
C ILE A 136 15.06 8.29 -12.20
N GLN A 137 16.18 8.97 -12.01
CA GLN A 137 17.34 8.42 -11.33
C GLN A 137 17.07 8.20 -9.84
N HIS A 138 16.37 9.12 -9.17
CA HIS A 138 16.05 9.00 -7.75
C HIS A 138 15.08 7.83 -7.49
N ILE A 139 14.06 7.67 -8.34
CA ILE A 139 13.13 6.53 -8.28
C ILE A 139 13.89 5.22 -8.52
N SER A 140 14.66 5.14 -9.62
CA SER A 140 15.40 3.93 -9.99
C SER A 140 16.45 3.51 -8.96
N ARG A 141 16.95 4.44 -8.14
CA ARG A 141 17.89 4.14 -7.06
C ARG A 141 17.22 3.75 -5.75
N GLY A 142 15.87 3.74 -5.69
CA GLY A 142 15.12 3.21 -4.55
C GLY A 142 14.49 4.25 -3.62
N MET A 143 14.41 5.54 -4.00
CA MET A 143 13.68 6.55 -3.22
C MET A 143 12.18 6.46 -3.47
N ILE A 144 11.59 5.36 -3.04
CA ILE A 144 10.20 4.96 -3.25
C ILE A 144 9.58 4.44 -1.96
N GLY A 145 8.26 4.57 -1.83
CA GLY A 145 7.52 4.00 -0.72
C GLY A 145 6.00 4.16 -0.89
N ALA A 146 5.24 3.75 0.11
CA ALA A 146 3.79 3.77 0.09
C ALA A 146 3.19 4.53 1.27
N VAL A 147 2.06 5.20 1.01
CA VAL A 147 1.15 5.74 2.02
C VAL A 147 -0.15 4.97 1.93
N ILE A 148 -0.60 4.38 3.03
CA ILE A 148 -1.95 3.83 3.16
C ILE A 148 -2.78 4.84 3.96
N VAL A 149 -3.88 5.26 3.39
CA VAL A 149 -4.90 6.07 4.07
C VAL A 149 -6.12 5.18 4.27
N ASP A 150 -6.30 4.72 5.50
CA ASP A 150 -7.46 3.90 5.86
C ASP A 150 -8.75 4.74 5.76
N PRO A 151 -9.87 4.15 5.31
CA PRO A 151 -11.14 4.87 5.27
C PRO A 151 -11.59 5.25 6.68
N LYS A 152 -12.26 6.39 6.80
CA LYS A 152 -12.86 6.85 8.06
C LYS A 152 -13.95 5.91 8.56
N ASP A 153 -14.68 5.29 7.65
CA ASP A 153 -15.61 4.22 7.95
C ASP A 153 -14.85 2.87 7.93
N PRO A 154 -14.68 2.19 9.08
CA PRO A 154 -13.98 0.92 9.14
C PRO A 154 -14.67 -0.21 8.37
N ASP A 155 -15.96 -0.06 8.07
CA ASP A 155 -16.75 -1.05 7.35
C ASP A 155 -16.82 -0.76 5.83
N ALA A 156 -16.14 0.28 5.35
CA ALA A 156 -16.09 0.64 3.93
C ALA A 156 -15.49 -0.46 3.02
N MET A 157 -14.68 -1.35 3.60
CA MET A 157 -14.12 -2.53 2.93
C MET A 157 -14.32 -3.78 3.78
N PRO A 158 -14.51 -4.97 3.19
CA PRO A 158 -14.46 -6.21 3.97
C PRO A 158 -13.16 -6.29 4.77
N LYS A 159 -13.23 -6.78 6.00
CA LYS A 159 -12.03 -6.96 6.82
C LYS A 159 -11.04 -7.90 6.13
N ALA A 160 -9.79 -7.52 6.06
CA ALA A 160 -8.69 -8.38 5.65
C ALA A 160 -8.21 -9.22 6.87
N ASP A 161 -7.87 -10.48 6.61
CA ASP A 161 -7.23 -11.36 7.58
C ASP A 161 -5.72 -11.20 7.54
N ARG A 162 -5.17 -10.88 6.37
CA ARG A 162 -3.74 -10.60 6.13
C ARG A 162 -3.61 -9.38 5.22
N GLU A 163 -2.63 -8.55 5.48
CA GLU A 163 -2.31 -7.38 4.65
C GLU A 163 -0.84 -7.43 4.23
N TYR A 164 -0.56 -7.13 2.96
CA TYR A 164 0.81 -7.04 2.43
C TYR A 164 0.95 -5.82 1.53
N VAL A 165 2.11 -5.19 1.59
CA VAL A 165 2.48 -4.07 0.70
C VAL A 165 3.54 -4.56 -0.27
N LEU A 166 3.28 -4.42 -1.55
CA LEU A 166 4.23 -4.65 -2.63
C LEU A 166 4.45 -3.34 -3.39
N ILE A 167 5.70 -2.99 -3.58
CA ILE A 167 6.10 -1.84 -4.40
C ILE A 167 6.95 -2.39 -5.53
N GLU A 168 6.37 -2.36 -6.74
CA GLU A 168 7.02 -2.81 -7.96
C GLU A 168 7.88 -1.69 -8.53
N HIS A 169 9.12 -2.01 -8.89
CA HIS A 169 9.98 -1.03 -9.54
C HIS A 169 11.06 -1.67 -10.40
N GLN A 170 11.44 -0.95 -11.46
CA GLN A 170 12.49 -1.36 -12.37
C GLN A 170 13.88 -0.98 -11.83
N MET A 171 14.81 -1.92 -11.93
CA MET A 171 16.19 -1.77 -11.54
C MET A 171 17.09 -1.71 -12.77
N PHE A 172 18.12 -0.89 -12.71
CA PHE A 172 19.05 -0.61 -13.81
C PHE A 172 20.48 -0.96 -13.40
N ASP A 173 21.23 -1.60 -14.31
CA ASP A 173 22.65 -1.98 -14.04
C ASP A 173 23.53 -0.76 -13.79
N ASN A 174 23.35 0.29 -14.60
CA ASN A 174 24.09 1.53 -14.42
C ASN A 174 23.19 2.64 -13.88
N PRO A 175 23.27 2.93 -12.59
CA PRO A 175 22.45 3.95 -11.97
C PRO A 175 22.82 5.40 -12.36
N GLU A 176 23.87 5.60 -13.17
CA GLU A 176 24.23 6.91 -13.75
C GLU A 176 23.73 7.08 -15.20
N ASP A 177 23.25 6.02 -15.85
CA ASP A 177 22.76 6.05 -17.24
C ASP A 177 21.30 6.51 -17.30
N VAL A 178 21.07 7.82 -17.16
CA VAL A 178 19.74 8.43 -17.26
C VAL A 178 19.12 8.21 -18.64
N ASP A 179 19.92 8.26 -19.72
CA ASP A 179 19.42 8.01 -21.08
C ASP A 179 18.96 6.55 -21.24
N GLY A 180 19.68 5.60 -20.64
CA GLY A 180 19.27 4.20 -20.59
C GLY A 180 17.99 4.00 -19.79
N MET A 181 17.82 4.73 -18.68
CA MET A 181 16.57 4.72 -17.91
C MET A 181 15.40 5.26 -18.74
N MET A 182 15.58 6.40 -19.39
CA MET A 182 14.58 6.99 -20.30
C MET A 182 14.25 6.09 -21.49
N ALA A 183 15.23 5.34 -21.98
CA ALA A 183 15.07 4.34 -23.04
C ALA A 183 14.56 2.98 -22.55
N ASN A 184 14.17 2.90 -21.28
CA ASN A 184 13.60 1.69 -20.66
C ASN A 184 14.50 0.45 -20.68
N LYS A 185 15.83 0.66 -20.54
CA LYS A 185 16.84 -0.41 -20.52
C LYS A 185 17.05 -0.97 -19.10
N TRP A 186 15.95 -1.30 -18.43
CA TRP A 186 16.03 -1.91 -17.11
C TRP A 186 16.47 -3.39 -17.21
N LYS A 187 17.09 -3.90 -16.14
CA LYS A 187 17.59 -5.27 -16.01
C LYS A 187 16.59 -6.16 -15.28
N HIS A 188 16.13 -5.71 -14.13
CA HIS A 188 15.17 -6.41 -13.29
C HIS A 188 13.93 -5.57 -13.07
N ASP A 189 12.82 -6.24 -12.85
CA ASP A 189 11.61 -5.70 -12.26
C ASP A 189 11.35 -6.47 -10.98
N ALA A 190 11.07 -5.80 -9.88
CA ALA A 190 11.07 -6.43 -8.58
C ALA A 190 9.97 -5.90 -7.66
N PHE A 191 9.45 -6.74 -6.80
CA PHE A 191 8.65 -6.32 -5.65
C PHE A 191 9.55 -6.06 -4.45
N ASN A 192 9.45 -4.86 -3.86
CA ASN A 192 10.19 -4.45 -2.67
C ASN A 192 11.71 -4.55 -2.81
N ALA A 193 12.23 -4.14 -3.96
CA ALA A 193 13.65 -3.91 -4.28
C ALA A 193 14.50 -5.10 -4.67
N VAL A 194 14.13 -6.34 -4.35
CA VAL A 194 14.96 -7.51 -4.67
C VAL A 194 14.22 -8.41 -5.65
N PRO A 195 14.79 -8.72 -6.83
CA PRO A 195 14.18 -9.65 -7.78
C PRO A 195 13.91 -11.01 -7.11
N PHE A 196 12.75 -11.59 -7.39
CA PHE A 196 12.33 -12.89 -6.83
C PHE A 196 12.33 -12.98 -5.30
N GLN A 197 12.35 -11.88 -4.55
CA GLN A 197 12.47 -11.87 -3.08
C GLN A 197 11.47 -12.81 -2.38
N TYR A 198 10.28 -12.96 -2.94
CA TYR A 198 9.20 -13.79 -2.38
C TYR A 198 8.92 -15.04 -3.23
N ASP A 199 9.88 -15.47 -4.04
CA ASP A 199 9.69 -16.60 -4.97
C ASP A 199 10.83 -17.62 -4.88
N PRO A 200 10.77 -18.52 -3.89
CA PRO A 200 11.77 -19.59 -3.76
C PRO A 200 11.66 -20.67 -4.86
N VAL A 201 10.72 -20.53 -5.80
CA VAL A 201 10.58 -21.46 -6.92
C VAL A 201 11.56 -21.12 -8.05
N HIS A 202 11.76 -19.81 -8.32
CA HIS A 202 12.65 -19.36 -9.39
C HIS A 202 14.00 -18.87 -8.89
N ASP A 203 14.13 -18.59 -7.57
CA ASP A 203 15.39 -18.22 -6.94
C ASP A 203 15.58 -19.03 -5.64
N GLU A 204 16.53 -19.97 -5.65
CA GLU A 204 16.84 -20.82 -4.49
C GLU A 204 17.39 -20.06 -3.28
N HIS A 205 17.86 -18.82 -3.46
CA HIS A 205 18.32 -17.95 -2.39
C HIS A 205 17.18 -17.13 -1.76
N ALA A 206 16.00 -17.09 -2.39
CA ALA A 206 14.82 -16.47 -1.80
C ALA A 206 14.29 -17.33 -0.65
N THR A 207 14.19 -16.73 0.53
CA THR A 207 13.79 -17.43 1.76
C THR A 207 12.41 -17.01 2.27
N GLN A 208 11.75 -16.11 1.57
CA GLN A 208 10.50 -15.51 2.02
C GLN A 208 9.35 -15.88 1.09
N THR A 209 8.16 -16.01 1.66
CA THR A 209 6.88 -16.05 0.95
C THR A 209 5.88 -15.19 1.71
N LEU A 210 4.82 -14.78 1.03
CA LEU A 210 3.64 -14.23 1.72
C LEU A 210 2.82 -15.42 2.23
N GLU A 211 2.25 -15.33 3.42
CA GLU A 211 1.58 -16.46 4.05
C GLU A 211 0.13 -16.14 4.42
N ALA A 212 -0.75 -17.12 4.23
CA ALA A 212 -2.14 -17.06 4.69
C ALA A 212 -2.69 -18.46 4.96
N LYS A 213 -3.82 -18.57 5.65
CA LYS A 213 -4.57 -19.81 5.75
C LYS A 213 -5.62 -19.88 4.65
N PRO A 214 -6.00 -21.11 4.21
CA PRO A 214 -7.13 -21.29 3.32
C PRO A 214 -8.38 -20.58 3.86
N GLY A 215 -9.08 -19.85 3.00
CA GLY A 215 -10.26 -19.06 3.34
C GLY A 215 -10.00 -17.68 3.96
N GLU A 216 -8.77 -17.37 4.38
CA GLU A 216 -8.40 -16.02 4.79
C GLU A 216 -8.42 -15.03 3.59
N ARG A 217 -8.86 -13.82 3.84
CA ARG A 217 -8.78 -12.71 2.88
C ARG A 217 -7.41 -12.06 2.98
N VAL A 218 -6.61 -12.28 1.95
CA VAL A 218 -5.31 -11.62 1.77
C VAL A 218 -5.53 -10.32 1.02
N ARG A 219 -5.15 -9.20 1.62
CA ARG A 219 -5.18 -7.87 1.00
C ARG A 219 -3.78 -7.46 0.59
N ILE A 220 -3.61 -7.18 -0.70
CA ILE A 220 -2.36 -6.69 -1.27
C ILE A 220 -2.53 -5.21 -1.62
N TYR A 221 -1.70 -4.36 -1.07
CA TYR A 221 -1.53 -2.97 -1.49
C TYR A 221 -0.37 -2.93 -2.47
N LEU A 222 -0.66 -2.75 -3.76
CA LEU A 222 0.35 -2.65 -4.79
C LEU A 222 0.53 -1.21 -5.23
N VAL A 223 1.79 -0.77 -5.25
CA VAL A 223 2.24 0.47 -5.89
C VAL A 223 3.12 0.10 -7.08
N ASN A 224 2.82 0.59 -8.27
CA ASN A 224 3.74 0.54 -9.41
C ASN A 224 4.60 1.81 -9.39
N ALA A 225 5.78 1.72 -8.80
CA ALA A 225 6.72 2.84 -8.77
C ALA A 225 7.39 3.10 -10.12
N GLY A 226 7.28 2.18 -11.06
CA GLY A 226 7.85 2.32 -12.40
C GLY A 226 9.38 2.28 -12.41
N PRO A 227 10.06 3.19 -13.13
CA PRO A 227 9.56 4.49 -13.56
C PRO A 227 8.72 4.52 -14.85
N ASN A 228 8.81 3.54 -15.73
CA ASN A 228 8.22 3.66 -17.07
C ASN A 228 7.29 2.50 -17.46
N GLU A 229 7.39 1.32 -16.83
CA GLU A 229 6.61 0.15 -17.21
C GLU A 229 5.24 0.11 -16.53
N PHE A 230 4.25 -0.36 -17.28
CA PHE A 230 2.95 -0.73 -16.74
C PHE A 230 3.02 -2.07 -16.04
N SER A 231 2.29 -2.21 -14.95
CA SER A 231 2.13 -3.49 -14.26
C SER A 231 0.79 -4.13 -14.64
N GLY A 232 0.82 -5.31 -15.24
CA GLY A 232 -0.36 -6.14 -15.42
C GLY A 232 -0.47 -7.15 -14.28
N PHE A 233 -1.04 -6.76 -13.13
CA PHE A 233 -0.99 -7.56 -11.91
C PHE A 233 -2.04 -8.68 -11.90
N HIS A 234 -1.55 -9.91 -11.88
CA HIS A 234 -2.34 -11.15 -12.01
C HIS A 234 -2.03 -12.16 -10.91
N PRO A 235 -3.03 -12.82 -10.29
CA PRO A 235 -2.84 -13.93 -9.38
C PRO A 235 -2.90 -15.25 -10.17
N ILE A 236 -1.75 -15.87 -10.48
CA ILE A 236 -1.73 -17.22 -11.09
C ILE A 236 -2.38 -18.21 -10.13
N ALA A 237 -3.21 -19.08 -10.66
CA ALA A 237 -4.07 -20.01 -9.93
C ALA A 237 -5.12 -19.33 -9.03
N GLY A 238 -5.46 -18.07 -9.31
CA GLY A 238 -6.45 -17.28 -8.58
C GLY A 238 -7.22 -16.31 -9.44
N ILE A 239 -8.14 -15.61 -8.80
CA ILE A 239 -8.90 -14.47 -9.34
C ILE A 239 -8.92 -13.42 -8.24
N TRP A 240 -8.71 -12.17 -8.56
CA TRP A 240 -8.93 -11.08 -7.61
C TRP A 240 -10.40 -11.03 -7.24
N ASP A 241 -10.73 -11.36 -5.99
CA ASP A 241 -12.12 -11.26 -5.49
C ASP A 241 -12.60 -9.82 -5.58
N ARG A 242 -11.70 -8.88 -5.28
CA ARG A 242 -11.94 -7.45 -5.40
C ARG A 242 -10.65 -6.73 -5.80
N VAL A 243 -10.82 -5.69 -6.62
CA VAL A 243 -9.78 -4.71 -6.92
C VAL A 243 -10.34 -3.33 -6.61
N TYR A 244 -9.58 -2.54 -5.90
CA TYR A 244 -9.92 -1.16 -5.55
C TYR A 244 -8.91 -0.23 -6.23
N PRO A 245 -9.25 0.36 -7.40
CA PRO A 245 -8.41 1.37 -8.05
C PRO A 245 -8.02 2.49 -7.10
N SER A 246 -6.74 2.88 -7.08
CA SER A 246 -6.13 3.80 -6.12
C SER A 246 -6.33 3.39 -4.65
N GLY A 247 -6.73 2.15 -4.38
CA GLY A 247 -7.07 1.66 -3.03
C GLY A 247 -8.34 2.29 -2.45
N ASN A 248 -9.08 3.09 -3.22
CA ASN A 248 -10.26 3.79 -2.71
C ASN A 248 -11.46 2.84 -2.60
N PRO A 249 -12.08 2.67 -1.42
CA PRO A 249 -13.21 1.75 -1.23
C PRO A 249 -14.45 2.07 -2.08
N LYS A 250 -14.57 3.29 -2.59
CA LYS A 250 -15.66 3.69 -3.50
C LYS A 250 -15.47 3.18 -4.93
N ASN A 251 -14.24 2.81 -5.30
CA ASN A 251 -13.89 2.24 -6.59
C ASN A 251 -13.72 0.74 -6.40
N VAL A 252 -14.68 -0.09 -6.79
CA VAL A 252 -14.57 -1.54 -6.63
C VAL A 252 -14.89 -2.27 -7.92
N LEU A 253 -14.00 -3.18 -8.31
CA LEU A 253 -14.18 -4.15 -9.38
C LEU A 253 -14.18 -5.55 -8.75
N VAL A 254 -14.99 -6.46 -9.27
CA VAL A 254 -15.19 -7.79 -8.70
C VAL A 254 -14.86 -8.85 -9.73
N GLY A 255 -14.15 -9.91 -9.32
CA GLY A 255 -13.86 -11.06 -10.17
C GLY A 255 -12.89 -10.77 -11.31
N MET A 256 -11.83 -10.00 -11.04
CA MET A 256 -10.85 -9.60 -12.05
C MET A 256 -9.73 -10.63 -12.17
N GLN A 257 -9.40 -11.02 -13.40
CA GLN A 257 -8.24 -11.89 -13.64
C GLN A 257 -6.91 -11.12 -13.65
N ASN A 258 -6.92 -9.87 -14.11
CA ASN A 258 -5.77 -9.00 -14.23
C ASN A 258 -6.21 -7.56 -14.05
N TYR A 259 -5.34 -6.73 -13.49
CA TYR A 259 -5.56 -5.29 -13.41
C TYR A 259 -4.29 -4.53 -13.77
N THR A 260 -4.42 -3.54 -14.65
CA THR A 260 -3.28 -2.77 -15.13
C THR A 260 -3.10 -1.49 -14.31
N LEU A 261 -1.88 -1.28 -13.81
CA LEU A 261 -1.46 -0.04 -13.15
C LEU A 261 -0.47 0.69 -14.05
N ALA A 262 -0.71 1.98 -14.23
CA ALA A 262 0.28 2.86 -14.85
C ALA A 262 1.47 3.11 -13.91
N PRO A 263 2.63 3.56 -14.41
CA PRO A 263 3.71 4.08 -13.56
C PRO A 263 3.20 5.19 -12.63
N GLY A 264 3.51 5.10 -11.35
CA GLY A 264 3.05 6.03 -10.31
C GLY A 264 1.63 5.77 -9.80
N ASP A 265 0.94 4.76 -10.32
CA ASP A 265 -0.40 4.36 -9.85
C ASP A 265 -0.34 3.27 -8.78
N ALA A 266 -1.44 3.08 -8.08
CA ALA A 266 -1.57 2.07 -7.04
C ALA A 266 -2.99 1.51 -6.98
N ALA A 267 -3.13 0.29 -6.45
CA ALA A 267 -4.45 -0.30 -6.19
C ALA A 267 -4.37 -1.27 -5.01
N THR A 268 -5.53 -1.60 -4.46
CA THR A 268 -5.68 -2.62 -3.43
C THR A 268 -6.39 -3.83 -4.02
N PHE A 269 -5.90 -5.02 -3.68
CA PHE A 269 -6.38 -6.29 -4.20
C PHE A 269 -6.76 -7.23 -3.06
N ASP A 270 -7.91 -7.84 -3.12
CA ASP A 270 -8.31 -8.92 -2.21
C ASP A 270 -8.26 -10.27 -2.94
N LEU A 271 -7.58 -11.25 -2.35
CA LEU A 271 -7.46 -12.63 -2.82
C LEU A 271 -7.90 -13.59 -1.72
N ILE A 272 -8.72 -14.60 -2.07
CA ILE A 272 -9.10 -15.68 -1.17
C ILE A 272 -8.85 -16.99 -1.89
N SER A 273 -8.00 -17.87 -1.33
CA SER A 273 -7.87 -19.25 -1.79
C SER A 273 -8.62 -20.19 -0.86
N PRO A 274 -9.52 -21.05 -1.38
CA PRO A 274 -10.27 -21.97 -0.54
C PRO A 274 -9.47 -23.21 -0.10
N THR A 275 -8.29 -23.44 -0.70
CA THR A 275 -7.48 -24.65 -0.50
C THR A 275 -6.04 -24.30 -0.16
N GLU A 276 -5.34 -25.26 0.48
CA GLU A 276 -3.88 -25.18 0.62
C GLU A 276 -3.20 -25.22 -0.75
N GLY A 277 -2.09 -24.49 -0.88
CA GLY A 277 -1.30 -24.41 -2.10
C GLY A 277 -0.67 -23.03 -2.28
N ALA A 278 -0.03 -22.84 -3.43
CA ALA A 278 0.62 -21.59 -3.79
C ALA A 278 -0.17 -20.84 -4.87
N ASN A 279 -0.32 -19.54 -4.69
CA ASN A 279 -0.73 -18.61 -5.75
C ASN A 279 0.46 -17.68 -6.05
N ALA A 280 0.82 -17.51 -7.31
CA ALA A 280 1.87 -16.58 -7.69
C ALA A 280 1.26 -15.26 -8.16
N LEU A 281 1.65 -14.18 -7.50
CA LEU A 281 1.30 -12.81 -7.89
C LEU A 281 2.38 -12.31 -8.83
N VAL A 282 2.01 -11.91 -10.04
CA VAL A 282 2.99 -11.53 -11.08
C VAL A 282 2.60 -10.23 -11.78
N ASN A 283 3.59 -9.46 -12.21
CA ASN A 283 3.37 -8.61 -13.37
C ASN A 283 3.36 -9.51 -14.61
N HIS A 284 2.21 -9.61 -15.29
CA HIS A 284 2.03 -10.53 -16.43
C HIS A 284 2.72 -10.06 -17.73
N SER A 285 3.51 -8.99 -17.69
CA SER A 285 4.57 -8.78 -18.69
C SER A 285 5.61 -9.88 -18.49
N MET A 286 5.79 -10.78 -19.45
CA MET A 286 6.73 -11.91 -19.32
C MET A 286 8.16 -11.43 -19.04
N ARG A 287 8.56 -10.29 -19.61
CA ARG A 287 9.86 -9.69 -19.30
C ARG A 287 9.97 -9.32 -17.82
N ALA A 288 8.92 -8.73 -17.22
CA ALA A 288 8.91 -8.35 -15.82
C ALA A 288 8.84 -9.58 -14.89
N ALA A 289 7.91 -10.51 -15.12
CA ALA A 289 7.78 -11.73 -14.34
C ALA A 289 9.09 -12.54 -14.32
N LEU A 290 9.68 -12.78 -15.50
CA LEU A 290 10.90 -13.58 -15.64
C LEU A 290 12.18 -12.85 -15.22
N SER A 291 12.08 -11.59 -14.81
CA SER A 291 13.20 -10.81 -14.27
C SER A 291 13.02 -10.41 -12.80
N GLY A 292 11.96 -10.92 -12.12
CA GLY A 292 11.85 -10.78 -10.67
C GLY A 292 10.53 -10.29 -10.11
N ALA A 293 9.60 -9.76 -10.96
CA ALA A 293 8.30 -9.26 -10.50
C ALA A 293 7.30 -10.42 -10.28
N ILE A 294 7.63 -11.28 -9.34
CA ILE A 294 6.82 -12.42 -8.90
C ILE A 294 6.88 -12.57 -7.38
N ALA A 295 5.77 -12.91 -6.75
CA ALA A 295 5.68 -13.19 -5.32
C ALA A 295 4.74 -14.37 -5.06
N ILE A 296 5.14 -15.31 -4.23
CA ILE A 296 4.33 -16.46 -3.83
C ILE A 296 3.51 -16.13 -2.58
N VAL A 297 2.20 -16.33 -2.66
CA VAL A 297 1.33 -16.43 -1.49
C VAL A 297 1.12 -17.91 -1.19
N MET A 298 1.69 -18.37 -0.08
CA MET A 298 1.54 -19.73 0.40
C MET A 298 0.33 -19.84 1.31
N PHE A 299 -0.72 -20.52 0.84
CA PHE A 299 -1.88 -20.83 1.65
C PHE A 299 -1.64 -22.16 2.38
N SER A 300 -1.52 -22.11 3.70
CA SER A 300 -1.27 -23.29 4.54
C SER A 300 -1.97 -23.17 5.88
N ASN A 301 -2.51 -24.27 6.38
CA ASN A 301 -3.05 -24.36 7.76
C ASN A 301 -1.97 -24.10 8.83
N LYS A 302 -0.68 -24.16 8.43
CA LYS A 302 0.49 -23.90 9.29
C LYS A 302 1.06 -22.49 9.09
N ALA A 303 0.40 -21.62 8.31
CA ALA A 303 0.86 -20.24 8.08
C ALA A 303 1.16 -19.52 9.41
N ASP A 304 2.28 -18.80 9.44
CA ASP A 304 2.68 -18.00 10.61
C ASP A 304 1.59 -16.96 10.92
N PRO A 305 0.98 -16.99 12.13
CA PRO A 305 -0.09 -16.06 12.49
C PRO A 305 0.37 -14.60 12.57
N SER A 306 1.66 -14.33 12.62
CA SER A 306 2.20 -12.96 12.67
C SER A 306 2.39 -12.32 11.29
N MET A 307 2.45 -13.12 10.22
CA MET A 307 2.63 -12.62 8.86
C MET A 307 1.41 -11.82 8.39
N GLY A 308 1.65 -10.74 7.66
CA GLY A 308 0.58 -9.85 7.18
C GLY A 308 -0.06 -8.99 8.27
N HIS A 309 0.64 -8.77 9.40
CA HIS A 309 0.19 -7.92 10.50
C HIS A 309 1.34 -7.03 11.02
N GLY A 310 0.98 -5.83 11.54
CA GLY A 310 1.95 -4.92 12.16
C GLY A 310 3.11 -4.61 11.24
N ASP A 311 4.33 -4.82 11.71
CA ASP A 311 5.55 -4.55 10.94
C ASP A 311 5.81 -5.56 9.80
N LYS A 312 5.08 -6.68 9.79
CA LYS A 312 5.16 -7.71 8.74
C LYS A 312 4.16 -7.51 7.60
N ILE A 313 3.58 -6.33 7.47
CA ILE A 313 2.77 -5.92 6.30
C ILE A 313 3.70 -5.58 5.13
N LEU A 314 4.77 -4.85 5.38
CA LEU A 314 5.84 -4.62 4.41
C LEU A 314 7.01 -5.56 4.73
N VAL A 315 6.98 -6.75 4.16
CA VAL A 315 8.02 -7.76 4.32
C VAL A 315 9.25 -7.33 3.51
N ARG A 316 10.44 -7.46 4.12
CA ARG A 316 11.72 -7.07 3.51
C ARG A 316 12.75 -8.17 3.70
#